data_8ab3d62bc9a9ba4d7504a9608dcfdc7e
#
_entry.id   8ab3d62bc9a9ba4d7504a9608dcfdc7e
#
_cell.length_a   1.000
_cell.length_b   1.000
_cell.length_c   1.000
_cell.angle_alpha   90.00
_cell.angle_beta   90.00
_cell.angle_gamma   90.00
#
_symmetry.space_group_name_H-M   'P 1'
#
loop_
_entity.id
_entity.type
_entity.pdbx_description
1 polymer ?
#
loop_
_entity_poly.entity_id
_entity_poly.type
_entity_poly.pdbx_seq_one_letter_code
_entity_poly.pdbx_strand_id
1 'polypeptide(L)'
;MMFLQYAIWGAWLPILYPFLMGFRKFSLDQTGYCLAAGAAGAIFGPFIAGQLADRKFATEKLLAVSHAIGAVLVWNLAGAADFSTFCALSFIYGFVYAPTLALTNSLAFANISNRDRDFGPIRLWGTLGWIGVGILVGQVLLRKYTPAVGTEEEIAAAQNAGRAVAFQLSAVLGLVMAAYCLTLPHTPPAKSPKQRMAWAEALGEIRLQPLITLFLVAIPVSMIHQFYFVFTSDFLGAIQRKAANVSVNNFADWTNQIFGVGGGGLMTIGQMTEIVVLGAIPLLTKKFSYKSLLMIGLCAYALRMAIFANMPTLLPVMFGVALHGLCFGCFIFVAFMMVDKFTTKDVRATAQNLFNLIFVGVGIIVGSMFATKMAGMASESGVMNYKQLFTVPTWMAIGSLIAIVIFMPSQKALDAKN
;
A
#
# COMPACT_ATOMS: atom_id res chain seq x y z
N MET A 1 -0.12 19.45 -2.41
CA MET A 1 0.59 18.65 -1.40
C MET A 1 0.17 17.17 -1.45
N MET A 2 -1.04 16.78 -1.04
CA MET A 2 -1.47 15.36 -0.99
C MET A 2 -1.29 14.61 -2.32
N PHE A 3 -1.61 15.23 -3.45
CA PHE A 3 -1.42 14.61 -4.77
C PHE A 3 0.04 14.20 -4.99
N LEU A 4 0.98 15.11 -4.81
CA LEU A 4 2.42 14.84 -4.99
C LEU A 4 2.94 13.82 -3.98
N GLN A 5 2.51 13.92 -2.71
CA GLN A 5 2.90 12.99 -1.65
C GLN A 5 2.67 11.52 -2.05
N TYR A 6 1.48 11.23 -2.58
CA TYR A 6 1.14 9.85 -2.96
C TYR A 6 1.56 9.49 -4.38
N ALA A 7 1.73 10.46 -5.29
CA ALA A 7 2.27 10.22 -6.61
C ALA A 7 3.74 9.78 -6.56
N ILE A 8 4.56 10.36 -5.66
CA ILE A 8 5.95 9.97 -5.44
C ILE A 8 6.06 8.47 -5.13
N TRP A 9 5.24 7.98 -4.22
CA TRP A 9 5.28 6.59 -3.78
C TRP A 9 4.60 5.64 -4.78
N GLY A 10 3.45 6.07 -5.31
CA GLY A 10 2.67 5.31 -6.29
C GLY A 10 3.38 5.10 -7.63
N ALA A 11 4.37 5.92 -7.97
CA ALA A 11 5.13 5.78 -9.21
C ALA A 11 5.88 4.44 -9.29
N TRP A 12 6.58 4.04 -8.24
CA TRP A 12 7.51 2.91 -8.28
C TRP A 12 7.15 1.73 -7.38
N LEU A 13 6.42 1.93 -6.29
CA LEU A 13 6.12 0.85 -5.35
C LEU A 13 5.33 -0.31 -5.99
N PRO A 14 4.28 -0.08 -6.80
CA PRO A 14 3.52 -1.17 -7.42
C PRO A 14 4.34 -2.01 -8.41
N ILE A 15 5.42 -1.45 -8.95
CA ILE A 15 6.27 -2.11 -9.94
C ILE A 15 7.62 -2.55 -9.37
N LEU A 16 7.82 -2.43 -8.05
CA LEU A 16 9.09 -2.74 -7.40
C LEU A 16 9.47 -4.22 -7.59
N TYR A 17 8.53 -5.15 -7.38
CA TYR A 17 8.81 -6.57 -7.54
C TYR A 17 9.29 -6.92 -8.97
N PRO A 18 8.55 -6.59 -10.04
CA PRO A 18 9.03 -6.87 -11.40
C PRO A 18 10.29 -6.07 -11.79
N PHE A 19 10.57 -4.94 -11.15
CA PHE A 19 11.85 -4.24 -11.33
C PHE A 19 13.01 -5.05 -10.74
N LEU A 20 12.86 -5.54 -9.50
CA LEU A 20 13.90 -6.31 -8.82
C LEU A 20 14.15 -7.66 -9.51
N MET A 21 13.09 -8.42 -9.74
CA MET A 21 13.19 -9.74 -10.37
C MET A 21 13.46 -9.66 -11.87
N GLY A 22 12.70 -8.84 -12.58
CA GLY A 22 12.72 -8.80 -14.05
C GLY A 22 13.91 -8.03 -14.61
N PHE A 23 14.30 -6.91 -14.02
CA PHE A 23 15.37 -6.05 -14.51
C PHE A 23 16.68 -6.24 -13.73
N ARG A 24 16.63 -6.19 -12.39
CA ARG A 24 17.84 -6.34 -11.56
C ARG A 24 18.28 -7.80 -11.38
N LYS A 25 17.41 -8.74 -11.71
CA LYS A 25 17.71 -10.19 -11.61
C LYS A 25 18.05 -10.64 -10.19
N PHE A 26 17.49 -9.96 -9.19
CA PHE A 26 17.64 -10.39 -7.79
C PHE A 26 16.86 -11.70 -7.56
N SER A 27 17.34 -12.52 -6.63
CA SER A 27 16.61 -13.71 -6.22
C SER A 27 15.31 -13.32 -5.47
N LEU A 28 14.40 -14.28 -5.30
CA LEU A 28 13.18 -14.09 -4.52
C LEU A 28 13.48 -13.67 -3.07
N ASP A 29 14.48 -14.30 -2.44
CA ASP A 29 14.90 -13.96 -1.08
C ASP A 29 15.47 -12.55 -1.01
N GLN A 30 16.35 -12.18 -1.92
CA GLN A 30 16.91 -10.83 -2.01
C GLN A 30 15.81 -9.79 -2.22
N THR A 31 14.83 -10.10 -3.06
CA THR A 31 13.66 -9.23 -3.29
C THR A 31 12.85 -9.06 -2.01
N GLY A 32 12.58 -10.15 -1.29
CA GLY A 32 11.91 -10.14 0.01
C GLY A 32 12.63 -9.28 1.04
N TYR A 33 13.96 -9.38 1.12
CA TYR A 33 14.77 -8.55 2.02
C TYR A 33 14.74 -7.07 1.64
N CYS A 34 14.77 -6.72 0.36
CA CYS A 34 14.66 -5.32 -0.08
C CYS A 34 13.32 -4.70 0.31
N LEU A 35 12.22 -5.45 0.14
CA LEU A 35 10.87 -5.03 0.56
C LEU A 35 10.79 -4.85 2.09
N ALA A 36 11.34 -5.80 2.84
CA ALA A 36 11.38 -5.76 4.31
C ALA A 36 12.25 -4.60 4.81
N ALA A 37 13.37 -4.31 4.16
CA ALA A 37 14.27 -3.22 4.54
C ALA A 37 13.58 -1.86 4.45
N GLY A 38 12.84 -1.58 3.38
CA GLY A 38 12.05 -0.36 3.25
C GLY A 38 11.00 -0.21 4.36
N ALA A 39 10.29 -1.29 4.69
CA ALA A 39 9.33 -1.30 5.78
C ALA A 39 9.98 -1.14 7.16
N ALA A 40 11.15 -1.75 7.39
CA ALA A 40 11.91 -1.58 8.64
C ALA A 40 12.32 -0.12 8.84
N GLY A 41 12.82 0.56 7.79
CA GLY A 41 13.11 2.00 7.85
C GLY A 41 11.87 2.82 8.23
N ALA A 42 10.72 2.45 7.67
CA ALA A 42 9.44 3.10 7.94
C ALA A 42 8.92 2.92 9.38
N ILE A 43 9.36 1.91 10.11
CA ILE A 43 9.02 1.75 11.53
C ILE A 43 9.74 2.80 12.39
N PHE A 44 11.03 3.01 12.17
CA PHE A 44 11.84 3.89 13.02
C PHE A 44 11.73 5.36 12.66
N GLY A 45 11.56 5.68 11.38
CA GLY A 45 11.52 7.04 10.87
C GLY A 45 10.50 7.96 11.57
N PRO A 46 9.23 7.58 11.73
CA PRO A 46 8.21 8.43 12.35
C PRO A 46 8.50 8.83 13.79
N PHE A 47 9.17 7.98 14.57
CA PHE A 47 9.54 8.32 15.95
C PHE A 47 10.54 9.49 16.01
N ILE A 48 11.52 9.48 15.11
CA ILE A 48 12.56 10.53 15.06
C ILE A 48 12.00 11.80 14.41
N ALA A 49 11.32 11.67 13.30
CA ALA A 49 10.77 12.84 12.60
C ALA A 49 9.66 13.54 13.40
N GLY A 50 8.83 12.79 14.14
CA GLY A 50 7.86 13.36 15.06
C GLY A 50 8.54 14.23 16.13
N GLN A 51 9.62 13.73 16.78
CA GLN A 51 10.38 14.51 17.75
C GLN A 51 11.00 15.78 17.13
N LEU A 52 11.47 15.71 15.90
CA LEU A 52 12.04 16.86 15.19
C LEU A 52 10.97 17.91 14.83
N ALA A 53 9.80 17.47 14.35
CA ALA A 53 8.68 18.34 14.01
C ALA A 53 8.07 19.01 15.25
N ASP A 54 7.94 18.23 16.34
CA ASP A 54 7.30 18.75 17.58
C ASP A 54 8.18 19.70 18.37
N ARG A 55 9.51 19.64 18.20
CA ARG A 55 10.44 20.35 19.09
C ARG A 55 11.38 21.33 18.41
N LYS A 56 11.77 21.10 17.16
CA LYS A 56 12.90 21.83 16.56
C LYS A 56 12.61 22.50 15.22
N PHE A 57 11.84 21.86 14.36
CA PHE A 57 11.69 22.31 12.98
C PHE A 57 10.22 22.53 12.61
N ALA A 58 9.95 23.58 11.85
CA ALA A 58 8.65 23.77 11.25
C ALA A 58 8.34 22.64 10.26
N THR A 59 7.10 22.15 10.29
CA THR A 59 6.69 20.93 9.59
C THR A 59 6.91 21.02 8.09
N GLU A 60 6.61 22.17 7.45
CA GLU A 60 6.82 22.37 6.02
C GLU A 60 8.30 22.31 5.62
N LYS A 61 9.21 22.79 6.49
CA LYS A 61 10.66 22.76 6.23
C LYS A 61 11.21 21.35 6.37
N LEU A 62 10.73 20.61 7.39
CA LEU A 62 11.11 19.21 7.56
C LEU A 62 10.63 18.35 6.39
N LEU A 63 9.40 18.59 5.89
CA LEU A 63 8.87 17.96 4.68
C LEU A 63 9.74 18.30 3.45
N ALA A 64 10.11 19.54 3.24
CA ALA A 64 10.95 19.95 2.11
C ALA A 64 12.28 19.21 2.11
N VAL A 65 12.99 19.18 3.24
CA VAL A 65 14.27 18.47 3.39
C VAL A 65 14.09 16.95 3.18
N SER A 66 13.07 16.35 3.81
CA SER A 66 12.81 14.91 3.67
C SER A 66 12.50 14.51 2.22
N HIS A 67 11.74 15.31 1.48
CA HIS A 67 11.46 15.04 0.07
C HIS A 67 12.67 15.26 -0.83
N ALA A 68 13.52 16.25 -0.55
CA ALA A 68 14.78 16.47 -1.28
C ALA A 68 15.73 15.27 -1.09
N ILE A 69 15.94 14.83 0.16
CA ILE A 69 16.75 13.64 0.46
C ILE A 69 16.11 12.39 -0.17
N GLY A 70 14.79 12.20 -0.01
CA GLY A 70 14.05 11.09 -0.61
C GLY A 70 14.18 11.03 -2.14
N ALA A 71 14.17 12.18 -2.80
CA ALA A 71 14.38 12.27 -4.25
C ALA A 71 15.78 11.77 -4.68
N VAL A 72 16.81 12.16 -3.96
CA VAL A 72 18.18 11.67 -4.20
C VAL A 72 18.27 10.17 -3.97
N LEU A 73 17.65 9.66 -2.90
CA LEU A 73 17.67 8.23 -2.57
C LEU A 73 16.94 7.40 -3.63
N VAL A 74 15.72 7.81 -4.05
CA VAL A 74 14.94 7.06 -5.03
C VAL A 74 15.58 7.13 -6.43
N TRP A 75 16.27 8.23 -6.78
CA TRP A 75 17.06 8.31 -7.99
C TRP A 75 18.19 7.28 -7.98
N ASN A 76 18.92 7.16 -6.87
CA ASN A 76 19.98 6.18 -6.71
C ASN A 76 19.48 4.73 -6.69
N LEU A 77 18.26 4.48 -6.17
CA LEU A 77 17.60 3.17 -6.28
C LEU A 77 17.43 2.74 -7.74
N ALA A 78 17.11 3.69 -8.64
CA ALA A 78 17.01 3.38 -10.07
C ALA A 78 18.35 2.86 -10.64
N GLY A 79 19.49 3.33 -10.13
CA GLY A 79 20.84 2.95 -10.57
C GLY A 79 21.43 1.75 -9.83
N ALA A 80 20.98 1.45 -8.61
CA ALA A 80 21.58 0.40 -7.78
C ALA A 80 21.45 -0.98 -8.42
N ALA A 81 22.59 -1.57 -8.77
CA ALA A 81 22.65 -2.87 -9.45
C ALA A 81 22.88 -4.03 -8.49
N ASP A 82 23.55 -3.80 -7.38
CA ASP A 82 23.81 -4.83 -6.37
C ASP A 82 22.78 -4.82 -5.25
N PHE A 83 22.53 -6.01 -4.69
CA PHE A 83 21.55 -6.25 -3.65
C PHE A 83 21.80 -5.43 -2.37
N SER A 84 23.06 -5.37 -1.93
CA SER A 84 23.41 -4.73 -0.65
C SER A 84 23.14 -3.22 -0.69
N THR A 85 23.56 -2.57 -1.78
CA THR A 85 23.31 -1.14 -2.03
C THR A 85 21.81 -0.87 -2.15
N PHE A 86 21.08 -1.69 -2.92
CA PHE A 86 19.64 -1.49 -3.06
C PHE A 86 18.91 -1.64 -1.71
N CYS A 87 19.25 -2.66 -0.94
CA CYS A 87 18.68 -2.93 0.37
C CYS A 87 18.95 -1.78 1.36
N ALA A 88 20.19 -1.29 1.43
CA ALA A 88 20.58 -0.17 2.27
C ALA A 88 19.85 1.14 1.88
N LEU A 89 19.81 1.45 0.59
CA LEU A 89 19.07 2.61 0.08
C LEU A 89 17.57 2.50 0.36
N SER A 90 16.97 1.30 0.24
CA SER A 90 15.56 1.06 0.56
C SER A 90 15.27 1.31 2.03
N PHE A 91 16.14 0.86 2.94
CA PHE A 91 16.01 1.13 4.37
C PHE A 91 16.06 2.63 4.68
N ILE A 92 17.08 3.33 4.14
CA ILE A 92 17.24 4.77 4.35
C ILE A 92 16.07 5.55 3.73
N TYR A 93 15.60 5.15 2.53
CA TYR A 93 14.43 5.76 1.91
C TYR A 93 13.17 5.58 2.76
N GLY A 94 12.91 4.36 3.25
CA GLY A 94 11.79 4.10 4.15
C GLY A 94 11.85 4.95 5.42
N PHE A 95 13.06 5.07 6.02
CA PHE A 95 13.30 5.90 7.20
C PHE A 95 13.02 7.38 6.98
N VAL A 96 13.37 7.92 5.81
CA VAL A 96 13.19 9.34 5.47
C VAL A 96 11.77 9.63 4.95
N TYR A 97 11.22 8.75 4.10
CA TYR A 97 9.96 9.00 3.41
C TYR A 97 8.72 8.69 4.27
N ALA A 98 8.71 7.59 5.03
CA ALA A 98 7.51 7.19 5.77
C ALA A 98 7.00 8.27 6.75
N PRO A 99 7.85 9.00 7.48
CA PRO A 99 7.40 10.10 8.33
C PRO A 99 6.64 11.20 7.59
N THR A 100 6.98 11.43 6.32
CA THR A 100 6.35 12.50 5.52
C THR A 100 4.85 12.30 5.35
N LEU A 101 4.38 11.03 5.39
CA LEU A 101 2.95 10.71 5.34
C LEU A 101 2.19 11.27 6.56
N ALA A 102 2.74 11.08 7.75
CA ALA A 102 2.16 11.60 8.98
C ALA A 102 2.30 13.13 9.08
N LEU A 103 3.47 13.67 8.72
CA LEU A 103 3.74 15.11 8.73
C LEU A 103 2.83 15.86 7.75
N THR A 104 2.56 15.29 6.57
CA THR A 104 1.64 15.85 5.58
C THR A 104 0.21 15.93 6.11
N ASN A 105 -0.26 14.87 6.81
CA ASN A 105 -1.55 14.89 7.48
C ASN A 105 -1.59 15.94 8.61
N SER A 106 -0.55 15.99 9.44
CA SER A 106 -0.43 16.95 10.54
C SER A 106 -0.46 18.39 10.03
N LEU A 107 0.29 18.69 8.97
CA LEU A 107 0.29 20.02 8.34
C LEU A 107 -1.09 20.37 7.78
N ALA A 108 -1.79 19.42 7.15
CA ALA A 108 -3.16 19.63 6.70
C ALA A 108 -4.08 19.97 7.88
N PHE A 109 -4.03 19.19 8.96
CA PHE A 109 -4.86 19.42 10.16
C PHE A 109 -4.57 20.76 10.86
N ALA A 110 -3.34 21.24 10.81
CA ALA A 110 -2.97 22.52 11.39
C ALA A 110 -3.51 23.74 10.61
N ASN A 111 -3.83 23.53 9.33
CA ASN A 111 -4.19 24.62 8.40
C ASN A 111 -5.63 24.55 7.87
N ILE A 112 -6.49 23.69 8.43
CA ILE A 112 -7.92 23.59 8.09
C ILE A 112 -8.78 23.95 9.30
N SER A 113 -9.92 24.61 9.03
CA SER A 113 -10.82 25.07 10.09
C SER A 113 -11.70 23.96 10.66
N ASN A 114 -12.13 23.01 9.83
CA ASN A 114 -13.01 21.90 10.24
C ASN A 114 -12.45 20.58 9.72
N ARG A 115 -11.85 19.80 10.64
CA ARG A 115 -11.18 18.52 10.30
C ARG A 115 -12.14 17.51 9.71
N ASP A 116 -13.34 17.40 10.27
CA ASP A 116 -14.32 16.37 9.86
C ASP A 116 -14.88 16.64 8.45
N ARG A 117 -15.04 17.93 8.10
CA ARG A 117 -15.55 18.33 6.79
C ARG A 117 -14.46 18.42 5.72
N ASP A 118 -13.31 19.00 6.06
CA ASP A 118 -12.35 19.48 5.05
C ASP A 118 -11.24 18.46 4.77
N PHE A 119 -10.89 17.58 5.72
CA PHE A 119 -9.78 16.65 5.54
C PHE A 119 -10.05 15.55 4.49
N GLY A 120 -11.26 15.01 4.44
CA GLY A 120 -11.63 13.98 3.48
C GLY A 120 -11.37 14.38 2.02
N PRO A 121 -11.91 15.53 1.55
CA PRO A 121 -11.63 16.06 0.21
C PRO A 121 -10.14 16.31 -0.05
N ILE A 122 -9.39 16.83 0.94
CA ILE A 122 -7.94 17.03 0.82
C ILE A 122 -7.21 15.68 0.67
N ARG A 123 -7.56 14.69 1.47
CA ARG A 123 -6.94 13.36 1.45
C ARG A 123 -7.24 12.61 0.14
N LEU A 124 -8.40 12.84 -0.47
CA LEU A 124 -8.78 12.25 -1.77
C LEU A 124 -7.76 12.57 -2.86
N TRP A 125 -7.17 13.78 -2.86
CA TRP A 125 -6.10 14.14 -3.81
C TRP A 125 -4.90 13.19 -3.75
N GLY A 126 -4.64 12.56 -2.59
CA GLY A 126 -3.61 11.54 -2.49
C GLY A 126 -3.91 10.31 -3.33
N THR A 127 -5.14 9.79 -3.27
CA THR A 127 -5.57 8.65 -4.09
C THR A 127 -5.55 9.01 -5.58
N LEU A 128 -5.98 10.22 -5.94
CA LEU A 128 -5.89 10.71 -7.32
C LEU A 128 -4.44 10.81 -7.81
N GLY A 129 -3.51 11.22 -6.93
CA GLY A 129 -2.08 11.25 -7.24
C GLY A 129 -1.51 9.85 -7.52
N TRP A 130 -1.88 8.89 -6.70
CA TRP A 130 -1.51 7.49 -6.89
C TRP A 130 -2.05 6.91 -8.21
N ILE A 131 -3.33 7.11 -8.49
CA ILE A 131 -3.97 6.67 -9.74
C ILE A 131 -3.31 7.31 -10.94
N GLY A 132 -3.18 8.64 -10.93
CA GLY A 132 -2.63 9.40 -12.05
C GLY A 132 -1.21 8.98 -12.40
N VAL A 133 -0.34 8.82 -11.40
CA VAL A 133 1.04 8.40 -11.64
C VAL A 133 1.14 6.94 -12.08
N GLY A 134 0.31 6.05 -11.54
CA GLY A 134 0.27 4.64 -11.94
C GLY A 134 -0.09 4.47 -13.42
N ILE A 135 -1.11 5.21 -13.89
CA ILE A 135 -1.48 5.26 -15.31
C ILE A 135 -0.36 5.88 -16.13
N LEU A 136 0.24 6.98 -15.68
CA LEU A 136 1.36 7.64 -16.39
C LEU A 136 2.54 6.70 -16.60
N VAL A 137 2.95 5.96 -15.58
CA VAL A 137 4.01 4.95 -15.68
C VAL A 137 3.63 3.86 -16.70
N GLY A 138 2.40 3.34 -16.62
CA GLY A 138 1.90 2.36 -17.57
C GLY A 138 1.89 2.87 -19.02
N GLN A 139 1.55 4.15 -19.24
CA GLN A 139 1.57 4.79 -20.56
C GLN A 139 2.99 5.02 -21.08
N VAL A 140 3.92 5.38 -20.21
CA VAL A 140 5.35 5.49 -20.58
C VAL A 140 5.90 4.13 -21.01
N LEU A 141 5.59 3.07 -20.29
CA LEU A 141 5.98 1.71 -20.66
C LEU A 141 5.36 1.30 -22.02
N LEU A 142 4.08 1.59 -22.24
CA LEU A 142 3.40 1.29 -23.51
C LEU A 142 4.07 1.99 -24.70
N ARG A 143 4.27 3.30 -24.60
CA ARG A 143 4.70 4.12 -25.75
C ARG A 143 6.18 4.10 -26.03
N LYS A 144 7.02 3.92 -24.99
CA LYS A 144 8.50 4.02 -25.13
C LYS A 144 9.21 2.69 -24.98
N TYR A 145 8.63 1.72 -24.28
CA TYR A 145 9.30 0.49 -23.89
C TYR A 145 8.54 -0.78 -24.30
N THR A 146 7.51 -0.66 -25.13
CA THR A 146 6.82 -1.83 -25.68
C THR A 146 7.07 -1.91 -27.17
N PRO A 147 7.91 -2.87 -27.63
CA PRO A 147 8.14 -3.10 -29.06
C PRO A 147 6.82 -3.44 -29.77
N ALA A 148 6.65 -2.94 -31.00
CA ALA A 148 5.48 -3.26 -31.82
C ALA A 148 5.49 -4.72 -32.31
N VAL A 149 6.68 -5.34 -32.41
CA VAL A 149 6.91 -6.72 -32.85
C VAL A 149 7.94 -7.34 -31.92
N GLY A 150 7.70 -8.56 -31.48
CA GLY A 150 8.62 -9.31 -30.61
C GLY A 150 7.93 -10.47 -29.91
N THR A 151 8.72 -11.36 -29.33
CA THR A 151 8.23 -12.42 -28.45
C THR A 151 7.73 -11.83 -27.12
N GLU A 152 6.93 -12.59 -26.36
CA GLU A 152 6.49 -12.18 -25.02
C GLU A 152 7.67 -11.88 -24.08
N GLU A 153 8.76 -12.63 -24.22
CA GLU A 153 10.00 -12.46 -23.43
C GLU A 153 10.72 -11.16 -23.78
N GLU A 154 10.85 -10.84 -25.06
CA GLU A 154 11.47 -9.59 -25.54
C GLU A 154 10.66 -8.36 -25.10
N ILE A 155 9.34 -8.42 -25.23
CA ILE A 155 8.43 -7.37 -24.76
C ILE A 155 8.56 -7.21 -23.23
N ALA A 156 8.56 -8.31 -22.48
CA ALA A 156 8.72 -8.29 -21.04
C ALA A 156 10.08 -7.70 -20.62
N ALA A 157 11.17 -8.07 -21.30
CA ALA A 157 12.50 -7.55 -21.03
C ALA A 157 12.58 -6.03 -21.27
N ALA A 158 12.01 -5.55 -22.37
CA ALA A 158 11.96 -4.13 -22.70
C ALA A 158 11.13 -3.33 -21.68
N GLN A 159 9.95 -3.82 -21.30
CA GLN A 159 9.13 -3.21 -20.26
C GLN A 159 9.83 -3.22 -18.89
N ASN A 160 10.54 -4.30 -18.54
CA ASN A 160 11.30 -4.39 -17.30
C ASN A 160 12.43 -3.33 -17.25
N ALA A 161 13.16 -3.14 -18.34
CA ALA A 161 14.18 -2.09 -18.45
C ALA A 161 13.56 -0.69 -18.29
N GLY A 162 12.38 -0.46 -18.87
CA GLY A 162 11.65 0.81 -18.76
C GLY A 162 11.20 1.17 -17.35
N ARG A 163 11.08 0.21 -16.43
CA ARG A 163 10.63 0.47 -15.05
C ARG A 163 11.57 1.35 -14.24
N ALA A 164 12.84 1.44 -14.61
CA ALA A 164 13.78 2.38 -13.98
C ALA A 164 13.30 3.85 -14.08
N VAL A 165 12.58 4.19 -15.15
CA VAL A 165 11.99 5.54 -15.36
C VAL A 165 10.99 5.90 -14.28
N ALA A 166 10.29 4.93 -13.69
CA ALA A 166 9.34 5.18 -12.61
C ALA A 166 10.03 5.71 -11.34
N PHE A 167 11.22 5.21 -11.02
CA PHE A 167 12.03 5.73 -9.92
C PHE A 167 12.54 7.13 -10.22
N GLN A 168 12.98 7.39 -11.46
CA GLN A 168 13.41 8.72 -11.89
C GLN A 168 12.25 9.72 -11.85
N LEU A 169 11.07 9.33 -12.32
CA LEU A 169 9.85 10.13 -12.22
C LEU A 169 9.53 10.45 -10.75
N SER A 170 9.59 9.45 -9.87
CA SER A 170 9.40 9.63 -8.43
C SER A 170 10.39 10.65 -7.84
N ALA A 171 11.65 10.59 -8.25
CA ALA A 171 12.68 11.55 -7.83
C ALA A 171 12.34 12.98 -8.26
N VAL A 172 11.96 13.16 -9.53
CA VAL A 172 11.54 14.48 -10.05
C VAL A 172 10.32 15.00 -9.28
N LEU A 173 9.30 14.16 -9.08
CA LEU A 173 8.13 14.53 -8.27
C LEU A 173 8.50 14.88 -6.82
N GLY A 174 9.50 14.17 -6.25
CA GLY A 174 10.06 14.46 -4.93
C GLY A 174 10.71 15.83 -4.85
N LEU A 175 11.51 16.22 -5.84
CA LEU A 175 12.09 17.57 -5.93
C LEU A 175 11.01 18.64 -6.09
N VAL A 176 10.01 18.40 -6.94
CA VAL A 176 8.85 19.31 -7.09
C VAL A 176 8.12 19.45 -5.76
N MET A 177 7.91 18.35 -5.03
CA MET A 177 7.28 18.39 -3.71
C MET A 177 8.13 19.14 -2.69
N ALA A 178 9.46 18.94 -2.70
CA ALA A 178 10.37 19.66 -1.82
C ALA A 178 10.27 21.19 -2.03
N ALA A 179 10.30 21.64 -3.28
CA ALA A 179 10.13 23.05 -3.64
C ALA A 179 8.74 23.56 -3.24
N TYR A 180 7.68 22.77 -3.51
CA TYR A 180 6.31 23.14 -3.14
C TYR A 180 6.12 23.25 -1.62
N CYS A 181 6.78 22.43 -0.82
CA CYS A 181 6.71 22.50 0.64
C CYS A 181 7.19 23.85 1.19
N LEU A 182 8.13 24.53 0.50
CA LEU A 182 8.60 25.86 0.89
C LEU A 182 7.55 26.97 0.68
N THR A 183 6.52 26.72 -0.09
CA THR A 183 5.40 27.64 -0.34
C THR A 183 4.20 27.43 0.59
N LEU A 184 4.24 26.36 1.42
CA LEU A 184 3.15 26.03 2.34
C LEU A 184 3.14 26.97 3.56
N PRO A 185 1.97 27.11 4.24
CA PRO A 185 1.86 27.93 5.43
C PRO A 185 2.86 27.52 6.51
N HIS A 186 3.47 28.51 7.15
CA HIS A 186 4.41 28.28 8.25
C HIS A 186 3.72 27.59 9.42
N THR A 187 4.17 26.39 9.73
CA THR A 187 3.61 25.53 10.79
C THR A 187 4.70 25.19 11.80
N PRO A 188 4.92 26.07 12.81
CA PRO A 188 5.98 25.91 13.80
C PRO A 188 5.68 24.73 14.74
N PRO A 189 6.70 24.22 15.47
CA PRO A 189 6.54 23.15 16.44
C PRO A 189 5.48 23.50 17.51
N ALA A 190 4.57 22.54 17.76
CA ALA A 190 3.63 22.65 18.88
C ALA A 190 4.34 22.32 20.19
N LYS A 191 4.23 23.17 21.22
CA LYS A 191 4.71 22.87 22.56
C LYS A 191 3.78 21.83 23.19
N SER A 192 4.08 20.55 23.02
CA SER A 192 3.30 19.45 23.64
C SER A 192 3.69 19.25 25.10
N PRO A 193 2.72 19.07 26.01
CA PRO A 193 2.99 18.64 27.37
C PRO A 193 3.58 17.20 27.37
N LYS A 194 4.37 16.89 28.39
CA LYS A 194 5.01 15.58 28.58
C LYS A 194 3.95 14.46 28.56
N GLN A 195 3.95 13.63 27.53
CA GLN A 195 3.11 12.43 27.50
C GLN A 195 3.57 11.42 28.54
N ARG A 196 2.65 10.97 29.40
CA ARG A 196 2.79 9.76 30.23
C ARG A 196 2.93 8.53 29.33
N MET A 197 3.33 7.38 29.91
CA MET A 197 3.53 6.12 29.16
C MET A 197 2.19 5.54 28.64
N ALA A 198 1.55 6.24 27.71
CA ALA A 198 0.28 5.87 27.12
C ALA A 198 0.27 4.50 26.39
N TRP A 199 1.45 3.98 26.04
CA TRP A 199 1.57 2.69 25.39
C TRP A 199 1.19 1.51 26.29
N ALA A 200 1.49 1.57 27.60
CA ALA A 200 1.14 0.50 28.53
C ALA A 200 -0.38 0.43 28.79
N GLU A 201 -1.02 1.60 28.89
CA GLU A 201 -2.48 1.72 29.02
C GLU A 201 -3.17 1.26 27.73
N ALA A 202 -2.67 1.68 26.57
CA ALA A 202 -3.19 1.23 25.27
C ALA A 202 -3.10 -0.29 25.09
N LEU A 203 -2.00 -0.93 25.51
CA LEU A 203 -1.88 -2.39 25.49
C LEU A 203 -2.87 -3.07 26.42
N GLY A 204 -3.21 -2.44 27.56
CA GLY A 204 -4.25 -2.92 28.46
C GLY A 204 -5.62 -2.99 27.78
N GLU A 205 -6.00 -1.94 27.05
CA GLU A 205 -7.28 -1.89 26.31
C GLU A 205 -7.29 -2.81 25.08
N ILE A 206 -6.17 -2.91 24.35
CA ILE A 206 -6.04 -3.79 23.18
C ILE A 206 -6.23 -5.27 23.54
N ARG A 207 -5.88 -5.69 24.74
CA ARG A 207 -6.10 -7.07 25.24
C ARG A 207 -7.56 -7.43 25.42
N LEU A 208 -8.47 -6.46 25.39
CA LEU A 208 -9.91 -6.69 25.56
C LEU A 208 -10.58 -6.92 24.20
N GLN A 209 -11.70 -7.68 24.22
CA GLN A 209 -12.54 -7.81 23.03
C GLN A 209 -13.29 -6.50 22.74
N PRO A 210 -13.42 -6.09 21.46
CA PRO A 210 -13.11 -6.82 20.23
C PRO A 210 -11.69 -6.59 19.69
N LEU A 211 -10.86 -5.75 20.35
CA LEU A 211 -9.59 -5.29 19.83
C LEU A 211 -8.56 -6.42 19.73
N ILE A 212 -8.48 -7.31 20.74
CA ILE A 212 -7.51 -8.42 20.69
C ILE A 212 -7.70 -9.28 19.46
N THR A 213 -8.94 -9.63 19.11
CA THR A 213 -9.23 -10.41 17.90
C THR A 213 -8.85 -9.63 16.65
N LEU A 214 -9.17 -8.33 16.60
CA LEU A 214 -8.83 -7.47 15.48
C LEU A 214 -7.30 -7.40 15.25
N PHE A 215 -6.52 -7.17 16.30
CA PHE A 215 -5.06 -7.07 16.24
C PHE A 215 -4.41 -8.40 15.81
N LEU A 216 -4.90 -9.52 16.30
CA LEU A 216 -4.41 -10.84 15.90
C LEU A 216 -4.73 -11.16 14.43
N VAL A 217 -5.93 -10.84 13.96
CA VAL A 217 -6.34 -11.05 12.56
C VAL A 217 -5.68 -10.03 11.62
N ALA A 218 -5.31 -8.86 12.09
CA ALA A 218 -4.61 -7.85 11.28
C ALA A 218 -3.28 -8.37 10.72
N ILE A 219 -2.57 -9.24 11.44
CA ILE A 219 -1.28 -9.82 10.99
C ILE A 219 -1.46 -10.64 9.70
N PRO A 220 -2.24 -11.74 9.69
CA PRO A 220 -2.43 -12.53 8.47
C PRO A 220 -3.08 -11.71 7.35
N VAL A 221 -3.96 -10.75 7.64
CA VAL A 221 -4.56 -9.90 6.60
C VAL A 221 -3.51 -8.97 5.98
N SER A 222 -2.61 -8.40 6.76
CA SER A 222 -1.49 -7.64 6.22
C SER A 222 -0.58 -8.51 5.33
N MET A 223 -0.32 -9.76 5.74
CA MET A 223 0.44 -10.70 4.92
C MET A 223 -0.27 -10.99 3.58
N ILE A 224 -1.60 -11.23 3.58
CA ILE A 224 -2.41 -11.40 2.37
C ILE A 224 -2.29 -10.16 1.48
N HIS A 225 -2.30 -8.97 2.08
CA HIS A 225 -2.16 -7.72 1.37
C HIS A 225 -0.80 -7.60 0.66
N GLN A 226 0.28 -8.17 1.24
CA GLN A 226 1.59 -8.22 0.59
C GLN A 226 1.62 -9.13 -0.64
N PHE A 227 0.91 -10.26 -0.68
CA PHE A 227 0.76 -11.04 -1.91
C PHE A 227 0.17 -10.19 -3.05
N TYR A 228 -0.81 -9.35 -2.74
CA TYR A 228 -1.38 -8.44 -3.72
C TYR A 228 -0.36 -7.39 -4.16
N PHE A 229 0.27 -6.66 -3.24
CA PHE A 229 1.18 -5.57 -3.61
C PHE A 229 2.45 -6.05 -4.30
N VAL A 230 2.99 -7.18 -3.89
CA VAL A 230 4.25 -7.71 -4.45
C VAL A 230 4.03 -8.30 -5.84
N PHE A 231 3.04 -9.18 -6.00
CA PHE A 231 2.95 -10.01 -7.21
C PHE A 231 1.93 -9.54 -8.24
N THR A 232 0.93 -8.73 -7.87
CA THR A 232 -0.18 -8.43 -8.79
C THR A 232 0.25 -7.64 -10.01
N SER A 233 1.18 -6.71 -9.87
CA SER A 233 1.66 -5.93 -11.04
C SER A 233 2.31 -6.81 -12.09
N ASP A 234 3.15 -7.78 -11.68
CA ASP A 234 3.80 -8.71 -12.60
C ASP A 234 2.80 -9.69 -13.21
N PHE A 235 1.91 -10.24 -12.39
CA PHE A 235 0.80 -11.10 -12.83
C PHE A 235 -0.11 -10.42 -13.86
N LEU A 236 -0.52 -9.18 -13.61
CA LEU A 236 -1.32 -8.39 -14.56
C LEU A 236 -0.56 -8.10 -15.85
N GLY A 237 0.72 -7.78 -15.76
CA GLY A 237 1.58 -7.57 -16.92
C GLY A 237 1.68 -8.81 -17.81
N ALA A 238 1.80 -10.00 -17.21
CA ALA A 238 1.80 -11.26 -17.94
C ALA A 238 0.44 -11.52 -18.63
N ILE A 239 -0.67 -11.25 -17.94
CA ILE A 239 -2.02 -11.38 -18.53
C ILE A 239 -2.23 -10.39 -19.66
N GLN A 240 -1.78 -9.14 -19.53
CA GLN A 240 -1.87 -8.13 -20.58
C GLN A 240 -1.12 -8.56 -21.84
N ARG A 241 0.11 -9.06 -21.71
CA ARG A 241 0.90 -9.56 -22.85
C ARG A 241 0.22 -10.75 -23.54
N LYS A 242 -0.25 -11.72 -22.75
CA LYS A 242 -0.98 -12.89 -23.28
C LYS A 242 -2.26 -12.49 -23.98
N ALA A 243 -3.03 -11.54 -23.46
CA ALA A 243 -4.26 -11.07 -24.05
C ALA A 243 -4.03 -10.28 -25.35
N ALA A 244 -2.94 -9.51 -25.46
CA ALA A 244 -2.57 -8.74 -26.64
C ALA A 244 -2.16 -9.64 -27.83
N ASN A 245 -1.59 -10.84 -27.54
CA ASN A 245 -1.17 -11.79 -28.56
C ASN A 245 -2.34 -12.57 -29.22
N VAL A 246 -3.54 -12.46 -28.65
CA VAL A 246 -4.75 -13.05 -29.26
C VAL A 246 -5.33 -12.01 -30.20
N SER A 247 -5.10 -12.17 -31.49
CA SER A 247 -5.32 -11.22 -32.60
C SER A 247 -6.74 -10.66 -32.81
N VAL A 248 -7.67 -10.82 -31.88
CA VAL A 248 -9.08 -10.39 -31.98
C VAL A 248 -9.56 -9.69 -30.71
N ASN A 249 -8.67 -9.29 -29.79
CA ASN A 249 -9.11 -8.80 -28.48
C ASN A 249 -9.08 -7.27 -28.39
N ASN A 250 -10.00 -6.58 -29.07
CA ASN A 250 -10.22 -5.14 -28.97
C ASN A 250 -10.34 -4.64 -27.52
N PHE A 251 -10.78 -5.50 -26.60
CA PHE A 251 -10.89 -5.17 -25.18
C PHE A 251 -9.53 -5.06 -24.49
N ALA A 252 -8.57 -5.95 -24.82
CA ALA A 252 -7.22 -5.87 -24.28
C ALA A 252 -6.50 -4.62 -24.77
N ASP A 253 -6.62 -4.30 -26.06
CA ASP A 253 -6.03 -3.09 -26.65
C ASP A 253 -6.63 -1.83 -26.03
N TRP A 254 -7.94 -1.76 -25.92
CA TRP A 254 -8.64 -0.66 -25.25
C TRP A 254 -8.17 -0.48 -23.80
N THR A 255 -8.03 -1.59 -23.05
CA THR A 255 -7.56 -1.57 -21.69
C THR A 255 -6.11 -1.05 -21.59
N ASN A 256 -5.24 -1.53 -22.50
CA ASN A 256 -3.85 -1.08 -22.55
C ASN A 256 -3.72 0.40 -22.92
N GLN A 257 -4.59 0.90 -23.82
CA GLN A 257 -4.62 2.32 -24.19
C GLN A 257 -5.03 3.23 -23.04
N ILE A 258 -5.88 2.78 -22.13
CA ILE A 258 -6.32 3.56 -20.95
C ILE A 258 -5.29 3.46 -19.82
N PHE A 259 -4.98 2.25 -19.39
CA PHE A 259 -4.18 2.00 -18.18
C PHE A 259 -2.68 1.86 -18.47
N GLY A 260 -2.27 1.74 -19.72
CA GLY A 260 -0.91 1.38 -20.10
C GLY A 260 -0.63 -0.09 -19.86
N VAL A 261 0.65 -0.48 -19.91
CA VAL A 261 1.10 -1.87 -19.77
C VAL A 261 1.95 -2.10 -18.54
N GLY A 262 2.35 -3.34 -18.30
CA GLY A 262 3.21 -3.72 -17.18
C GLY A 262 2.48 -3.92 -15.86
N GLY A 263 1.17 -3.93 -15.85
CA GLY A 263 0.29 -4.27 -14.72
C GLY A 263 0.05 -3.14 -13.72
N GLY A 264 1.00 -2.20 -13.56
CA GLY A 264 0.88 -1.12 -12.58
C GLY A 264 -0.32 -0.21 -12.80
N GLY A 265 -0.61 0.14 -14.06
CA GLY A 265 -1.78 0.94 -14.41
C GLY A 265 -3.11 0.23 -14.11
N LEU A 266 -3.22 -1.08 -14.38
CA LEU A 266 -4.41 -1.87 -14.05
C LEU A 266 -4.66 -1.96 -12.54
N MET A 267 -3.62 -1.92 -11.71
CA MET A 267 -3.80 -1.89 -10.26
C MET A 267 -4.57 -0.66 -9.79
N THR A 268 -4.57 0.45 -10.56
CA THR A 268 -5.29 1.67 -10.20
C THR A 268 -6.81 1.50 -10.19
N ILE A 269 -7.35 0.46 -10.86
CA ILE A 269 -8.77 0.08 -10.76
C ILE A 269 -9.15 -0.18 -9.29
N GLY A 270 -8.24 -0.79 -8.53
CA GLY A 270 -8.43 -1.03 -7.10
C GLY A 270 -8.57 0.26 -6.30
N GLN A 271 -7.75 1.28 -6.58
CA GLN A 271 -7.83 2.58 -5.92
C GLN A 271 -9.08 3.38 -6.35
N MET A 272 -9.52 3.22 -7.61
CA MET A 272 -10.79 3.83 -8.05
C MET A 272 -11.97 3.27 -7.26
N THR A 273 -12.04 1.94 -7.09
CA THR A 273 -13.09 1.30 -6.28
C THR A 273 -12.95 1.60 -4.80
N GLU A 274 -11.72 1.81 -4.29
CA GLU A 274 -11.46 2.27 -2.92
C GLU A 274 -12.15 3.60 -2.64
N ILE A 275 -12.04 4.58 -3.55
CA ILE A 275 -12.72 5.88 -3.42
C ILE A 275 -14.23 5.69 -3.27
N VAL A 276 -14.82 4.85 -4.13
CA VAL A 276 -16.26 4.57 -4.11
C VAL A 276 -16.68 3.94 -2.78
N VAL A 277 -15.95 2.91 -2.33
CA VAL A 277 -16.27 2.21 -1.08
C VAL A 277 -16.07 3.10 0.13
N LEU A 278 -14.97 3.87 0.20
CA LEU A 278 -14.73 4.82 1.30
C LEU A 278 -15.83 5.90 1.36
N GLY A 279 -16.29 6.40 0.22
CA GLY A 279 -17.42 7.31 0.15
C GLY A 279 -18.74 6.68 0.64
N ALA A 280 -18.90 5.36 0.49
CA ALA A 280 -20.06 4.62 0.94
C ALA A 280 -19.99 4.20 2.42
N ILE A 281 -18.82 4.22 3.07
CA ILE A 281 -18.64 3.78 4.47
C ILE A 281 -19.66 4.41 5.44
N PRO A 282 -19.96 5.73 5.40
CA PRO A 282 -20.95 6.32 6.31
C PRO A 282 -22.37 5.73 6.16
N LEU A 283 -22.72 5.26 4.96
CA LEU A 283 -23.98 4.58 4.69
C LEU A 283 -23.93 3.11 5.12
N LEU A 284 -22.81 2.45 4.88
CA LEU A 284 -22.61 1.05 5.24
C LEU A 284 -22.60 0.84 6.75
N THR A 285 -21.97 1.72 7.52
CA THR A 285 -21.91 1.66 8.99
C THR A 285 -23.25 1.92 9.67
N LYS A 286 -24.22 2.56 8.98
CA LYS A 286 -25.60 2.68 9.45
C LYS A 286 -26.40 1.39 9.29
N LYS A 287 -26.07 0.54 8.31
CA LYS A 287 -26.82 -0.68 7.98
C LYS A 287 -26.16 -1.95 8.51
N PHE A 288 -24.85 -1.98 8.60
CA PHE A 288 -24.05 -3.16 8.95
C PHE A 288 -23.24 -2.91 10.22
N SER A 289 -23.10 -3.95 11.03
CA SER A 289 -22.18 -3.93 12.18
C SER A 289 -20.73 -3.90 11.71
N TYR A 290 -19.81 -3.42 12.57
CA TYR A 290 -18.37 -3.48 12.28
C TYR A 290 -17.90 -4.91 11.99
N LYS A 291 -18.37 -5.90 12.75
CA LYS A 291 -18.10 -7.33 12.50
C LYS A 291 -18.52 -7.74 11.09
N SER A 292 -19.71 -7.36 10.65
CA SER A 292 -20.22 -7.68 9.30
C SER A 292 -19.39 -7.02 8.21
N LEU A 293 -18.97 -5.77 8.40
CA LEU A 293 -18.11 -5.07 7.45
C LEU A 293 -16.74 -5.73 7.34
N LEU A 294 -16.10 -6.09 8.46
CA LEU A 294 -14.83 -6.84 8.45
C LEU A 294 -14.98 -8.18 7.70
N MET A 295 -16.09 -8.89 7.90
CA MET A 295 -16.37 -10.13 7.17
C MET A 295 -16.53 -9.91 5.67
N ILE A 296 -17.23 -8.84 5.24
CA ILE A 296 -17.33 -8.44 3.81
C ILE A 296 -15.94 -8.18 3.23
N GLY A 297 -15.09 -7.45 3.94
CA GLY A 297 -13.72 -7.20 3.53
C GLY A 297 -12.90 -8.49 3.37
N LEU A 298 -13.01 -9.42 4.32
CA LEU A 298 -12.31 -10.72 4.27
C LEU A 298 -12.85 -11.63 3.17
N CYS A 299 -14.17 -11.63 2.93
CA CYS A 299 -14.76 -12.32 1.78
C CYS A 299 -14.22 -11.75 0.45
N ALA A 300 -14.08 -10.42 0.35
CA ALA A 300 -13.48 -9.78 -0.82
C ALA A 300 -12.00 -10.17 -1.01
N TYR A 301 -11.21 -10.28 0.08
CA TYR A 301 -9.85 -10.80 0.02
C TYR A 301 -9.81 -12.24 -0.49
N ALA A 302 -10.63 -13.13 0.08
CA ALA A 302 -10.68 -14.53 -0.33
C ALA A 302 -11.11 -14.68 -1.80
N LEU A 303 -12.17 -13.98 -2.21
CA LEU A 303 -12.69 -14.01 -3.58
C LEU A 303 -11.66 -13.47 -4.58
N ARG A 304 -11.01 -12.35 -4.28
CA ARG A 304 -9.96 -11.78 -5.14
C ARG A 304 -8.82 -12.76 -5.38
N MET A 305 -8.29 -13.37 -4.31
CA MET A 305 -7.18 -14.31 -4.43
C MET A 305 -7.60 -15.61 -5.13
N ALA A 306 -8.82 -16.08 -4.88
CA ALA A 306 -9.40 -17.23 -5.58
C ALA A 306 -9.58 -16.98 -7.10
N ILE A 307 -10.00 -15.77 -7.49
CA ILE A 307 -10.08 -15.38 -8.90
C ILE A 307 -8.68 -15.38 -9.53
N PHE A 308 -7.68 -14.78 -8.87
CA PHE A 308 -6.30 -14.75 -9.38
C PHE A 308 -5.71 -16.15 -9.53
N ALA A 309 -6.04 -17.06 -8.61
CA ALA A 309 -5.57 -18.44 -8.67
C ALA A 309 -6.24 -19.27 -9.77
N ASN A 310 -7.55 -19.10 -10.01
CA ASN A 310 -8.33 -20.04 -10.80
C ASN A 310 -8.87 -19.48 -12.12
N MET A 311 -8.90 -18.16 -12.28
CA MET A 311 -9.48 -17.46 -13.45
C MET A 311 -8.50 -16.42 -14.03
N PRO A 312 -7.27 -16.81 -14.45
CA PRO A 312 -6.20 -15.89 -14.84
C PRO A 312 -6.42 -15.33 -16.27
N THR A 313 -7.55 -14.70 -16.49
CA THR A 313 -7.90 -13.98 -17.73
C THR A 313 -8.24 -12.54 -17.43
N LEU A 314 -8.10 -11.65 -18.42
CA LEU A 314 -8.10 -10.20 -18.22
C LEU A 314 -9.34 -9.70 -17.47
N LEU A 315 -10.53 -10.05 -17.89
CA LEU A 315 -11.78 -9.53 -17.30
C LEU A 315 -12.03 -10.01 -15.86
N PRO A 316 -11.95 -11.32 -15.53
CA PRO A 316 -12.07 -11.79 -14.14
C PRO A 316 -11.01 -11.17 -13.23
N VAL A 317 -9.76 -11.04 -13.71
CA VAL A 317 -8.67 -10.48 -12.91
C VAL A 317 -8.87 -8.99 -12.66
N MET A 318 -9.37 -8.22 -13.62
CA MET A 318 -9.76 -6.81 -13.41
C MET A 318 -10.87 -6.69 -12.36
N PHE A 319 -11.84 -7.60 -12.37
CA PHE A 319 -12.87 -7.66 -11.32
C PHE A 319 -12.22 -8.00 -9.95
N GLY A 320 -11.30 -8.95 -9.91
CA GLY A 320 -10.53 -9.26 -8.71
C GLY A 320 -9.76 -8.05 -8.17
N VAL A 321 -9.14 -7.25 -9.07
CA VAL A 321 -8.48 -5.98 -8.69
C VAL A 321 -9.50 -4.99 -8.13
N ALA A 322 -10.69 -4.87 -8.74
CA ALA A 322 -11.75 -3.97 -8.28
C ALA A 322 -12.25 -4.31 -6.86
N LEU A 323 -12.17 -5.57 -6.42
CA LEU A 323 -12.49 -5.96 -5.04
C LEU A 323 -11.55 -5.30 -4.00
N HIS A 324 -10.45 -4.65 -4.42
CA HIS A 324 -9.55 -3.93 -3.53
C HIS A 324 -10.28 -2.87 -2.71
N GLY A 325 -11.23 -2.18 -3.30
CA GLY A 325 -12.03 -1.18 -2.58
C GLY A 325 -12.75 -1.77 -1.36
N LEU A 326 -13.35 -2.97 -1.50
CA LEU A 326 -13.98 -3.67 -0.38
C LEU A 326 -12.94 -4.18 0.63
N CYS A 327 -11.81 -4.71 0.14
CA CYS A 327 -10.72 -5.15 1.02
C CYS A 327 -10.22 -4.01 1.89
N PHE A 328 -9.96 -2.86 1.29
CA PHE A 328 -9.43 -1.69 1.99
C PHE A 328 -10.52 -1.04 2.86
N GLY A 329 -11.65 -0.67 2.26
CA GLY A 329 -12.71 0.08 2.95
C GLY A 329 -13.39 -0.74 4.05
N CYS A 330 -13.80 -1.98 3.76
CA CYS A 330 -14.55 -2.78 4.73
C CYS A 330 -13.66 -3.49 5.76
N PHE A 331 -12.36 -3.73 5.47
CA PHE A 331 -11.47 -4.31 6.47
C PHE A 331 -10.52 -3.26 7.05
N ILE A 332 -9.59 -2.70 6.28
CA ILE A 332 -8.53 -1.86 6.83
C ILE A 332 -9.09 -0.59 7.46
N PHE A 333 -9.91 0.16 6.72
CA PHE A 333 -10.48 1.41 7.21
C PHE A 333 -11.42 1.19 8.39
N VAL A 334 -12.29 0.17 8.31
CA VAL A 334 -13.19 -0.20 9.42
C VAL A 334 -12.41 -0.66 10.65
N ALA A 335 -11.28 -1.35 10.49
CA ALA A 335 -10.41 -1.72 11.59
C ALA A 335 -9.89 -0.49 12.35
N PHE A 336 -9.43 0.55 11.65
CA PHE A 336 -9.04 1.82 12.28
C PHE A 336 -10.22 2.49 13.00
N MET A 337 -11.42 2.47 12.41
CA MET A 337 -12.64 2.97 13.07
C MET A 337 -12.96 2.20 14.35
N MET A 338 -12.76 0.87 14.35
CA MET A 338 -12.95 0.06 15.56
C MET A 338 -11.94 0.40 16.64
N VAL A 339 -10.65 0.54 16.27
CA VAL A 339 -9.63 0.99 17.25
C VAL A 339 -10.04 2.35 17.84
N ASP A 340 -10.51 3.29 17.02
CA ASP A 340 -10.97 4.59 17.48
C ASP A 340 -12.16 4.49 18.45
N LYS A 341 -13.13 3.65 18.12
CA LYS A 341 -14.38 3.50 18.89
C LYS A 341 -14.18 2.77 20.22
N PHE A 342 -13.34 1.74 20.26
CA PHE A 342 -13.19 0.85 21.41
C PHE A 342 -11.97 1.16 22.28
N THR A 343 -11.33 2.33 22.09
CA THR A 343 -10.31 2.85 22.98
C THR A 343 -10.72 4.18 23.59
N THR A 344 -10.27 4.42 24.82
CA THR A 344 -10.52 5.68 25.53
C THR A 344 -9.80 6.84 24.85
N LYS A 345 -10.27 8.06 25.03
CA LYS A 345 -9.71 9.26 24.38
C LYS A 345 -8.21 9.45 24.67
N ASP A 346 -7.78 9.05 25.87
CA ASP A 346 -6.42 9.29 26.34
C ASP A 346 -5.37 8.40 25.65
N VAL A 347 -5.76 7.20 25.22
CA VAL A 347 -4.85 6.23 24.57
C VAL A 347 -5.16 5.94 23.11
N ARG A 348 -6.22 6.54 22.56
CA ARG A 348 -6.72 6.30 21.20
C ARG A 348 -5.63 6.46 20.13
N ALA A 349 -4.93 7.58 20.15
CA ALA A 349 -3.87 7.83 19.17
C ALA A 349 -2.73 6.79 19.28
N THR A 350 -2.38 6.40 20.49
CA THR A 350 -1.37 5.38 20.74
C THR A 350 -1.83 4.00 20.25
N ALA A 351 -3.09 3.63 20.48
CA ALA A 351 -3.66 2.37 20.02
C ALA A 351 -3.72 2.31 18.47
N GLN A 352 -4.08 3.42 17.82
CA GLN A 352 -4.03 3.53 16.35
C GLN A 352 -2.61 3.41 15.80
N ASN A 353 -1.62 4.02 16.46
CA ASN A 353 -0.21 3.88 16.09
C ASN A 353 0.30 2.46 16.27
N LEU A 354 -0.11 1.76 17.34
CA LEU A 354 0.21 0.35 17.54
C LEU A 354 -0.43 -0.54 16.50
N PHE A 355 -1.69 -0.26 16.11
CA PHE A 355 -2.35 -0.98 15.02
C PHE A 355 -1.62 -0.76 13.69
N ASN A 356 -1.26 0.47 13.39
CA ASN A 356 -0.50 0.81 12.19
C ASN A 356 0.90 0.15 12.20
N LEU A 357 1.57 0.10 13.35
CA LEU A 357 2.86 -0.60 13.50
C LEU A 357 2.72 -2.09 13.19
N ILE A 358 1.66 -2.74 13.64
CA ILE A 358 1.40 -4.16 13.35
C ILE A 358 1.03 -4.35 11.89
N PHE A 359 0.10 -3.57 11.35
CA PHE A 359 -0.41 -3.75 10.00
C PHE A 359 0.59 -3.32 8.92
N VAL A 360 1.15 -2.11 9.03
CA VAL A 360 2.06 -1.53 8.02
C VAL A 360 3.52 -1.85 8.33
N GLY A 361 3.93 -1.91 9.59
CA GLY A 361 5.31 -2.21 9.96
C GLY A 361 5.60 -3.72 9.92
N VAL A 362 5.23 -4.41 10.98
CA VAL A 362 5.52 -5.85 11.16
C VAL A 362 4.86 -6.69 10.06
N GLY A 363 3.61 -6.38 9.71
CA GLY A 363 2.85 -7.12 8.70
C GLY A 363 3.46 -7.04 7.31
N ILE A 364 4.02 -5.89 6.91
CA ILE A 364 4.74 -5.77 5.62
C ILE A 364 6.05 -6.55 5.64
N ILE A 365 6.83 -6.47 6.72
CA ILE A 365 8.10 -7.19 6.83
C ILE A 365 7.86 -8.69 6.75
N VAL A 366 7.05 -9.23 7.65
CA VAL A 366 6.77 -10.66 7.72
C VAL A 366 6.03 -11.12 6.46
N GLY A 367 5.07 -10.33 5.99
CA GLY A 367 4.27 -10.63 4.81
C GLY A 367 5.10 -10.67 3.52
N SER A 368 6.02 -9.73 3.32
CA SER A 368 6.89 -9.73 2.13
C SER A 368 7.84 -10.91 2.11
N MET A 369 8.47 -11.21 3.25
CA MET A 369 9.37 -12.37 3.37
C MET A 369 8.61 -13.69 3.19
N PHE A 370 7.44 -13.82 3.79
CA PHE A 370 6.59 -14.99 3.65
C PHE A 370 6.10 -15.16 2.20
N ALA A 371 5.62 -14.08 1.58
CA ALA A 371 5.10 -14.10 0.22
C ALA A 371 6.19 -14.47 -0.80
N THR A 372 7.42 -13.94 -0.67
CA THR A 372 8.53 -14.33 -1.55
C THR A 372 8.98 -15.76 -1.33
N LYS A 373 8.96 -16.26 -0.09
CA LYS A 373 9.23 -17.67 0.19
C LYS A 373 8.19 -18.59 -0.46
N MET A 374 6.90 -18.26 -0.35
CA MET A 374 5.83 -19.01 -1.02
C MET A 374 5.95 -18.95 -2.54
N ALA A 375 6.37 -17.80 -3.08
CA ALA A 375 6.65 -17.65 -4.50
C ALA A 375 7.81 -18.57 -4.96
N GLY A 376 8.86 -18.71 -4.14
CA GLY A 376 9.94 -19.67 -4.42
C GLY A 376 9.44 -21.11 -4.50
N MET A 377 8.55 -21.50 -3.58
CA MET A 377 7.93 -22.85 -3.59
C MET A 377 6.94 -23.04 -4.76
N ALA A 378 6.33 -21.96 -5.24
CA ALA A 378 5.41 -21.97 -6.38
C ALA A 378 6.11 -21.79 -7.74
N SER A 379 7.44 -21.64 -7.77
CA SER A 379 8.20 -21.48 -9.01
C SER A 379 8.86 -22.79 -9.41
N GLU A 380 8.59 -23.24 -10.65
CA GLU A 380 9.22 -24.40 -11.25
C GLU A 380 10.06 -23.96 -12.45
N SER A 381 11.34 -24.30 -12.47
CA SER A 381 12.28 -23.94 -13.54
C SER A 381 12.30 -22.43 -13.88
N GLY A 382 12.12 -21.58 -12.85
CA GLY A 382 12.10 -20.13 -13.02
C GLY A 382 10.78 -19.51 -13.51
N VAL A 383 9.75 -20.35 -13.73
CA VAL A 383 8.41 -19.88 -14.14
C VAL A 383 7.49 -19.90 -12.93
N MET A 384 6.83 -18.76 -12.68
CA MET A 384 5.90 -18.60 -11.56
C MET A 384 4.57 -19.33 -11.83
N ASN A 385 4.19 -20.24 -10.94
CA ASN A 385 2.85 -20.82 -10.91
C ASN A 385 1.92 -19.93 -10.06
N TYR A 386 1.27 -18.98 -10.70
CA TYR A 386 0.36 -18.03 -10.04
C TYR A 386 -0.85 -18.71 -9.37
N LYS A 387 -1.30 -19.86 -9.88
CA LYS A 387 -2.38 -20.64 -9.24
C LYS A 387 -1.95 -21.07 -7.84
N GLN A 388 -0.78 -21.72 -7.74
CA GLN A 388 -0.24 -22.16 -6.47
C GLN A 388 0.05 -20.99 -5.54
N LEU A 389 0.64 -19.90 -6.06
CA LEU A 389 0.96 -18.70 -5.30
C LEU A 389 -0.28 -18.08 -4.65
N PHE A 390 -1.33 -17.79 -5.43
CA PHE A 390 -2.53 -17.11 -4.92
C PHE A 390 -3.49 -18.01 -4.16
N THR A 391 -3.33 -19.34 -4.21
CA THR A 391 -4.06 -20.28 -3.36
C THR A 391 -3.70 -20.11 -1.88
N VAL A 392 -2.44 -19.79 -1.56
CA VAL A 392 -1.98 -19.56 -0.19
C VAL A 392 -2.76 -18.43 0.50
N PRO A 393 -2.75 -17.18 -0.01
CA PRO A 393 -3.50 -16.09 0.61
C PRO A 393 -5.02 -16.28 0.53
N THR A 394 -5.55 -17.11 -0.38
CA THR A 394 -6.98 -17.46 -0.38
C THR A 394 -7.34 -18.19 0.91
N TRP A 395 -6.60 -19.23 1.28
CA TRP A 395 -6.84 -19.98 2.51
C TRP A 395 -6.55 -19.16 3.77
N MET A 396 -5.54 -18.29 3.73
CA MET A 396 -5.28 -17.36 4.83
C MET A 396 -6.48 -16.40 5.05
N ALA A 397 -7.10 -15.90 3.99
CA ALA A 397 -8.28 -15.03 4.08
C ALA A 397 -9.50 -15.79 4.63
N ILE A 398 -9.72 -17.04 4.21
CA ILE A 398 -10.77 -17.91 4.73
C ILE A 398 -10.54 -18.16 6.23
N GLY A 399 -9.33 -18.52 6.64
CA GLY A 399 -8.97 -18.73 8.04
C GLY A 399 -9.18 -17.47 8.88
N SER A 400 -8.82 -16.30 8.36
CA SER A 400 -9.04 -15.00 9.01
C SER A 400 -10.54 -14.69 9.15
N LEU A 401 -11.34 -15.02 8.14
CA LEU A 401 -12.80 -14.89 8.18
C LEU A 401 -13.40 -15.79 9.27
N ILE A 402 -13.01 -17.04 9.32
CA ILE A 402 -13.44 -17.98 10.36
C ILE A 402 -13.06 -17.47 11.75
N ALA A 403 -11.85 -16.93 11.91
CA ALA A 403 -11.41 -16.34 13.18
C ALA A 403 -12.30 -15.16 13.62
N ILE A 404 -12.67 -14.25 12.71
CA ILE A 404 -13.61 -13.15 13.01
C ILE A 404 -14.98 -13.69 13.36
N VAL A 405 -15.48 -14.70 12.65
CA VAL A 405 -16.80 -15.30 12.93
C VAL A 405 -16.86 -15.88 14.35
N ILE A 406 -15.84 -16.63 14.74
CA ILE A 406 -15.79 -17.39 16.00
C ILE A 406 -15.42 -16.47 17.18
N PHE A 407 -14.35 -15.70 17.07
CA PHE A 407 -13.74 -15.03 18.23
C PHE A 407 -14.21 -13.58 18.42
N MET A 408 -14.69 -12.89 17.38
CA MET A 408 -15.14 -11.51 17.55
C MET A 408 -16.58 -11.49 18.07
N PRO A 409 -16.88 -10.77 19.17
CA PRO A 409 -18.22 -10.67 19.72
C PRO A 409 -19.21 -10.05 18.72
N SER A 410 -20.50 -10.39 18.87
CA SER A 410 -21.57 -9.73 18.12
C SER A 410 -21.74 -8.28 18.57
N GLN A 411 -22.30 -7.42 17.71
CA GLN A 411 -22.57 -6.02 18.06
C GLN A 411 -23.45 -5.90 19.30
N LYS A 412 -24.48 -6.75 19.41
CA LYS A 412 -25.36 -6.81 20.60
C LYS A 412 -24.59 -7.08 21.90
N ALA A 413 -23.59 -7.98 21.84
CA ALA A 413 -22.75 -8.30 23.00
C ALA A 413 -21.78 -7.17 23.36
N LEU A 414 -21.38 -6.35 22.39
CA LEU A 414 -20.53 -5.19 22.60
C LEU A 414 -21.32 -4.01 23.17
N ASP A 415 -22.54 -3.77 22.66
CA ASP A 415 -23.42 -2.69 23.13
C ASP A 415 -23.95 -2.95 24.55
N ALA A 416 -24.03 -4.20 24.98
CA ALA A 416 -24.44 -4.58 26.34
C ALA A 416 -23.31 -4.38 27.41
N LYS A 417 -22.07 -4.11 27.00
CA LYS A 417 -20.91 -3.88 27.88
C LYS A 417 -20.55 -2.39 28.06
N ASN A 418 -21.11 -1.53 27.21
CA ASN A 418 -21.03 -0.07 27.29
C ASN A 418 -22.29 0.52 27.92
#